data_36ab33a2226a39d0afb98460484d30d5
#
_entry.id   36ab33a2226a39d0afb98460484d30d5
#
_cell.length_a   1.000
_cell.length_b   1.000
_cell.length_c   1.000
_cell.angle_alpha   90.00
_cell.angle_beta   90.00
_cell.angle_gamma   90.00
#
_symmetry.space_group_name_H-M   'P 1'
#
loop_
_entity.id
_entity.type
_entity.pdbx_description
1 polymer ?
#
loop_
_entity_poly.entity_id
_entity_poly.type
_entity_poly.pdbx_seq_one_letter_code
_entity_poly.pdbx_strand_id
1 'polypeptide(L)'
;METCHRNMIRRWVLSLLKTVRKFFGEAVVVTQEVEDIISSPIVKGTIINNSDCKILLDQRKYMNKFDHIQRLLGLTDKERGQILSINQANHPGRFYREVWIGLGGTHSAVYATEVSDEEYAVYTTEESEKLELQKLAKELGGNLELAVKRIAEMRRERKRSNGKA
;
A
#
# COMPACT_ATOMS: atom_id res chain seq x y z
N MET A 1 8.02 -13.72 30.21
CA MET A 1 6.98 -12.67 30.11
C MET A 1 6.60 -12.36 28.64
N GLU A 2 7.53 -12.31 27.72
CA GLU A 2 7.26 -12.04 26.27
C GLU A 2 6.37 -13.08 25.55
N THR A 3 6.51 -14.35 25.89
CA THR A 3 5.70 -15.42 25.26
C THR A 3 4.20 -15.35 25.63
N CYS A 4 3.89 -14.89 26.84
CA CYS A 4 2.50 -14.73 27.28
C CYS A 4 1.80 -13.57 26.54
N HIS A 5 2.49 -12.45 26.37
CA HIS A 5 1.97 -11.28 25.64
C HIS A 5 1.74 -11.58 24.16
N ARG A 6 2.67 -12.29 23.52
CA ARG A 6 2.56 -12.71 22.11
C ARG A 6 1.36 -13.64 21.87
N ASN A 7 1.12 -14.57 22.79
CA ASN A 7 -0.02 -15.48 22.69
C ASN A 7 -1.37 -14.78 22.92
N MET A 8 -1.40 -13.74 23.75
CA MET A 8 -2.61 -12.94 24.00
C MET A 8 -2.99 -12.12 22.77
N ILE A 9 -2.03 -11.43 22.14
CA ILE A 9 -2.25 -10.66 20.92
C ILE A 9 -2.73 -11.58 19.77
N ARG A 10 -2.12 -12.76 19.61
CA ARG A 10 -2.55 -13.74 18.60
C ARG A 10 -4.00 -14.18 18.79
N ARG A 11 -4.40 -14.49 20.02
CA ARG A 11 -5.79 -14.87 20.35
C ARG A 11 -6.76 -13.73 20.06
N TRP A 12 -6.36 -12.50 20.36
CA TRP A 12 -7.19 -11.33 20.12
C TRP A 12 -7.40 -11.08 18.60
N VAL A 13 -6.34 -11.13 17.80
CA VAL A 13 -6.42 -11.01 16.33
C VAL A 13 -7.32 -12.11 15.75
N LEU A 14 -7.17 -13.36 16.20
CA LEU A 14 -8.01 -14.47 15.75
C LEU A 14 -9.50 -14.26 16.09
N SER A 15 -9.78 -13.79 17.30
CA SER A 15 -11.13 -13.48 17.74
C SER A 15 -11.72 -12.35 16.91
N LEU A 16 -10.96 -11.28 16.69
CA LEU A 16 -11.36 -10.13 15.88
C LEU A 16 -11.75 -10.55 14.46
N LEU A 17 -10.88 -11.25 13.74
CA LEU A 17 -11.13 -11.69 12.36
C LEU A 17 -12.33 -12.62 12.22
N LYS A 18 -12.65 -13.41 13.25
CA LYS A 18 -13.83 -14.29 13.26
C LYS A 18 -15.13 -13.56 13.61
N THR A 19 -15.06 -12.47 14.34
CA THR A 19 -16.24 -11.82 14.92
C THR A 19 -16.58 -10.48 14.28
N VAL A 20 -15.61 -9.81 13.66
CA VAL A 20 -15.78 -8.45 13.11
C VAL A 20 -16.97 -8.33 12.18
N ARG A 21 -17.21 -9.34 11.33
CA ARG A 21 -18.37 -9.36 10.41
C ARG A 21 -19.72 -9.36 11.13
N LYS A 22 -19.81 -9.94 12.33
CA LYS A 22 -21.06 -9.96 13.13
C LYS A 22 -21.43 -8.58 13.63
N PHE A 23 -20.49 -7.66 13.66
CA PHE A 23 -20.66 -6.28 14.10
C PHE A 23 -20.58 -5.28 12.94
N PHE A 24 -20.76 -5.74 11.69
CA PHE A 24 -20.66 -4.93 10.48
C PHE A 24 -19.33 -4.17 10.37
N GLY A 25 -18.28 -4.70 10.99
CA GLY A 25 -16.95 -4.12 10.97
C GLY A 25 -16.06 -4.74 9.90
N GLU A 26 -15.00 -4.03 9.56
CA GLU A 26 -13.93 -4.48 8.67
C GLU A 26 -12.61 -4.57 9.44
N ALA A 27 -11.76 -5.50 9.04
CA ALA A 27 -10.41 -5.62 9.58
C ALA A 27 -9.41 -5.55 8.43
N VAL A 28 -8.52 -4.57 8.48
CA VAL A 28 -7.45 -4.39 7.51
C VAL A 28 -6.13 -4.73 8.18
N VAL A 29 -5.40 -5.68 7.58
CA VAL A 29 -4.05 -6.08 8.04
C VAL A 29 -3.05 -5.55 7.03
N VAL A 30 -2.12 -4.74 7.49
CA VAL A 30 -1.04 -4.16 6.67
C VAL A 30 0.29 -4.68 7.17
N THR A 31 1.13 -5.16 6.25
CA THR A 31 2.50 -5.60 6.56
C THR A 31 3.46 -5.20 5.45
N GLN A 32 4.71 -4.99 5.79
CA GLN A 32 5.78 -4.73 4.82
C GLN A 32 6.36 -6.05 4.26
N GLU A 33 6.32 -7.12 5.03
CA GLU A 33 6.83 -8.42 4.65
C GLU A 33 5.76 -9.50 4.88
N VAL A 34 5.56 -10.33 3.88
CA VAL A 34 4.60 -11.44 3.97
C VAL A 34 5.04 -12.45 5.04
N GLU A 35 6.36 -12.57 5.25
CA GLU A 35 6.98 -13.40 6.27
C GLU A 35 6.52 -13.07 7.69
N ASP A 36 6.18 -11.82 7.98
CA ASP A 36 5.64 -11.39 9.29
C ASP A 36 4.31 -12.07 9.62
N ILE A 37 3.47 -12.26 8.59
CA ILE A 37 2.21 -12.99 8.73
C ILE A 37 2.48 -14.48 8.94
N ILE A 38 3.54 -15.02 8.34
CA ILE A 38 3.87 -16.46 8.34
C ILE A 38 4.51 -16.91 9.65
N SER A 39 5.14 -16.02 10.38
CA SER A 39 5.86 -16.34 11.64
C SER A 39 5.00 -17.06 12.67
N SER A 40 3.67 -17.02 12.51
CA SER A 40 2.71 -17.75 13.32
C SER A 40 1.80 -18.62 12.45
N PRO A 41 1.94 -19.97 12.47
CA PRO A 41 1.11 -20.87 11.66
C PRO A 41 -0.39 -20.70 11.91
N ILE A 42 -0.78 -20.36 13.14
CA ILE A 42 -2.18 -20.17 13.53
C ILE A 42 -2.75 -18.87 12.95
N VAL A 43 -2.00 -17.78 13.04
CA VAL A 43 -2.42 -16.46 12.52
C VAL A 43 -2.44 -16.48 10.99
N LYS A 44 -1.42 -17.11 10.37
CA LYS A 44 -1.29 -17.29 8.93
C LYS A 44 -2.57 -17.80 8.28
N GLY A 45 -3.02 -18.99 8.69
CA GLY A 45 -4.21 -19.61 8.10
C GLY A 45 -5.47 -18.77 8.29
N THR A 46 -5.61 -18.15 9.46
CA THR A 46 -6.80 -17.32 9.75
C THR A 46 -6.83 -16.03 8.97
N ILE A 47 -5.71 -15.31 8.83
CA ILE A 47 -5.66 -14.06 8.05
C ILE A 47 -5.92 -14.39 6.57
N ILE A 48 -5.17 -15.33 6.00
CA ILE A 48 -5.25 -15.64 4.57
C ILE A 48 -6.63 -16.15 4.17
N ASN A 49 -7.22 -17.06 4.95
CA ASN A 49 -8.50 -17.68 4.64
C ASN A 49 -9.71 -16.76 4.89
N ASN A 50 -9.56 -15.73 5.72
CA ASN A 50 -10.63 -14.76 6.01
C ASN A 50 -10.44 -13.42 5.32
N SER A 51 -9.38 -13.25 4.53
CA SER A 51 -9.15 -12.03 3.74
C SER A 51 -9.72 -12.20 2.34
N ASP A 52 -10.92 -11.66 2.12
CA ASP A 52 -11.58 -11.70 0.82
C ASP A 52 -10.91 -10.72 -0.17
N CYS A 53 -10.37 -9.61 0.33
CA CYS A 53 -9.61 -8.66 -0.47
C CYS A 53 -8.12 -8.77 -0.14
N LYS A 54 -7.30 -8.89 -1.17
CA LYS A 54 -5.83 -8.86 -1.08
C LYS A 54 -5.31 -7.74 -1.96
N ILE A 55 -4.51 -6.86 -1.38
CA ILE A 55 -3.86 -5.75 -2.09
C ILE A 55 -2.35 -5.97 -2.00
N LEU A 56 -1.70 -6.05 -3.15
CA LEU A 56 -0.25 -6.23 -3.24
C LEU A 56 0.36 -5.04 -3.99
N LEU A 57 1.36 -4.46 -3.37
CA LEU A 57 2.21 -3.45 -3.98
C LEU A 57 3.34 -4.13 -4.77
N ASP A 58 4.26 -3.37 -5.31
CA ASP A 58 5.40 -3.83 -6.09
C ASP A 58 6.20 -4.93 -5.37
N GLN A 59 6.22 -6.13 -5.94
CA GLN A 59 6.87 -7.31 -5.40
C GLN A 59 8.16 -7.70 -6.14
N ARG A 60 8.69 -6.86 -7.02
CA ARG A 60 9.90 -7.16 -7.81
C ARG A 60 11.12 -7.50 -6.95
N LYS A 61 11.22 -6.91 -5.78
CA LYS A 61 12.23 -7.22 -4.76
C LYS A 61 12.24 -8.71 -4.36
N TYR A 62 11.08 -9.37 -4.43
CA TYR A 62 10.89 -10.76 -4.01
C TYR A 62 10.74 -11.74 -5.19
N MET A 63 11.07 -11.35 -6.41
CA MET A 63 10.87 -12.16 -7.62
C MET A 63 11.43 -13.58 -7.48
N ASN A 64 12.63 -13.72 -6.92
CA ASN A 64 13.29 -15.03 -6.73
C ASN A 64 12.64 -15.91 -5.66
N LYS A 65 11.81 -15.34 -4.79
CA LYS A 65 11.11 -16.05 -3.70
C LYS A 65 9.60 -16.03 -3.88
N PHE A 66 9.12 -15.51 -5.02
CA PHE A 66 7.69 -15.28 -5.25
C PHE A 66 6.87 -16.58 -5.23
N ASP A 67 7.45 -17.73 -5.57
CA ASP A 67 6.78 -19.03 -5.50
C ASP A 67 6.28 -19.36 -4.08
N HIS A 68 7.00 -18.89 -3.07
CA HIS A 68 6.55 -19.03 -1.68
C HIS A 68 5.34 -18.13 -1.37
N ILE A 69 5.40 -16.88 -1.80
CA ILE A 69 4.30 -15.91 -1.66
C ILE A 69 3.06 -16.40 -2.43
N GLN A 70 3.25 -16.88 -3.66
CA GLN A 70 2.17 -17.42 -4.48
C GLN A 70 1.43 -18.56 -3.79
N ARG A 71 2.16 -19.56 -3.30
CA ARG A 71 1.58 -20.70 -2.56
C ARG A 71 0.92 -20.27 -1.26
N LEU A 72 1.52 -19.32 -0.56
CA LEU A 72 1.00 -18.80 0.69
C LEU A 72 -0.34 -18.12 0.54
N LEU A 73 -0.45 -17.23 -0.44
CA LEU A 73 -1.65 -16.43 -0.70
C LEU A 73 -2.68 -17.15 -1.58
N GLY A 74 -2.34 -18.35 -2.08
CA GLY A 74 -3.20 -19.13 -2.98
C GLY A 74 -3.41 -18.46 -4.33
N LEU A 75 -2.36 -17.82 -4.87
CA LEU A 75 -2.43 -17.08 -6.13
C LEU A 75 -2.29 -18.03 -7.33
N THR A 76 -3.03 -17.76 -8.38
CA THR A 76 -2.91 -18.42 -9.69
C THR A 76 -1.70 -17.91 -10.45
N ASP A 77 -1.27 -18.62 -11.51
CA ASP A 77 -0.17 -18.19 -12.37
C ASP A 77 -0.50 -16.88 -13.11
N LYS A 78 -1.77 -16.67 -13.44
CA LYS A 78 -2.25 -15.41 -14.02
C LYS A 78 -2.04 -14.25 -13.05
N GLU A 79 -2.45 -14.40 -11.80
CA GLU A 79 -2.29 -13.40 -10.74
C GLU A 79 -0.83 -13.12 -10.45
N ARG A 80 0.01 -14.17 -10.42
CA ARG A 80 1.47 -14.04 -10.35
C ARG A 80 2.01 -13.13 -11.45
N GLY A 81 1.62 -13.37 -12.70
CA GLY A 81 2.02 -12.55 -13.84
C GLY A 81 1.61 -11.09 -13.68
N GLN A 82 0.37 -10.84 -13.26
CA GLN A 82 -0.14 -9.50 -12.96
C GLN A 82 0.66 -8.79 -11.86
N ILE A 83 0.92 -9.47 -10.75
CA ILE A 83 1.63 -8.88 -9.61
C ILE A 83 3.08 -8.54 -9.98
N LEU A 84 3.74 -9.41 -10.70
CA LEU A 84 5.13 -9.19 -11.12
C LEU A 84 5.26 -8.14 -12.23
N SER A 85 4.17 -7.81 -12.94
CA SER A 85 4.14 -6.73 -13.94
C SER A 85 3.98 -5.33 -13.36
N ILE A 86 3.62 -5.22 -12.07
CA ILE A 86 3.41 -3.93 -11.40
C ILE A 86 4.63 -3.02 -11.57
N ASN A 87 4.38 -1.79 -12.00
CA ASN A 87 5.38 -0.75 -12.22
C ASN A 87 6.51 -1.09 -13.22
N GLN A 88 6.40 -2.17 -13.99
CA GLN A 88 7.43 -2.48 -15.02
C GLN A 88 7.44 -1.47 -16.17
N ALA A 89 6.28 -0.95 -16.54
CA ALA A 89 6.12 0.04 -17.59
C ALA A 89 6.17 1.49 -17.08
N ASN A 90 6.74 1.75 -15.91
CA ASN A 90 6.86 3.10 -15.37
C ASN A 90 7.84 3.92 -16.21
N HIS A 91 7.31 4.90 -16.93
CA HIS A 91 8.10 5.93 -17.60
C HIS A 91 8.26 7.16 -16.69
N PRO A 92 9.34 7.94 -16.85
CA PRO A 92 9.58 9.15 -16.04
C PRO A 92 8.42 10.17 -16.03
N GLY A 93 7.57 10.16 -17.06
CA GLY A 93 6.40 11.04 -17.15
C GLY A 93 5.10 10.49 -16.53
N ARG A 94 5.10 9.29 -15.98
CA ARG A 94 3.92 8.71 -15.34
C ARG A 94 3.90 9.02 -13.84
N PHE A 95 2.83 9.65 -13.40
CA PHE A 95 2.65 10.11 -12.01
C PHE A 95 1.73 9.22 -11.19
N TYR A 96 1.51 7.97 -11.62
CA TYR A 96 0.76 6.98 -10.89
C TYR A 96 1.64 5.81 -10.44
N ARG A 97 1.19 5.09 -9.44
CA ARG A 97 1.73 3.81 -9.02
C ARG A 97 0.71 2.72 -9.29
N GLU A 98 1.17 1.57 -9.67
CA GLU A 98 0.29 0.42 -9.89
C GLU A 98 0.20 -0.41 -8.61
N VAL A 99 -0.99 -0.97 -8.38
CA VAL A 99 -1.28 -1.91 -7.30
C VAL A 99 -2.09 -3.07 -7.87
N TRP A 100 -1.85 -4.25 -7.36
CA TRP A 100 -2.71 -5.40 -7.67
C TRP A 100 -3.76 -5.55 -6.58
N ILE A 101 -5.01 -5.80 -6.99
CA ILE A 101 -6.13 -6.08 -6.09
C ILE A 101 -6.78 -7.38 -6.55
N GLY A 102 -6.91 -8.34 -5.62
CA GLY A 102 -7.64 -9.58 -5.81
C GLY A 102 -8.80 -9.68 -4.83
N LEU A 103 -9.97 -10.05 -5.35
CA LEU A 103 -11.23 -10.16 -4.62
C LEU A 103 -11.73 -11.60 -4.63
N GLY A 104 -11.59 -12.29 -3.50
CA GLY A 104 -12.19 -13.60 -3.24
C GLY A 104 -11.88 -14.71 -4.26
N GLY A 105 -10.77 -14.60 -5.00
CA GLY A 105 -10.40 -15.54 -6.06
C GLY A 105 -11.26 -15.44 -7.33
N THR A 106 -12.23 -14.56 -7.39
CA THR A 106 -13.14 -14.39 -8.53
C THR A 106 -12.71 -13.30 -9.49
N HIS A 107 -12.11 -12.26 -8.98
CA HIS A 107 -11.66 -11.11 -9.75
C HIS A 107 -10.29 -10.63 -9.29
N SER A 108 -9.40 -10.37 -10.23
CA SER A 108 -8.09 -9.78 -9.94
C SER A 108 -7.62 -8.90 -11.10
N ALA A 109 -7.05 -7.75 -10.77
CA ALA A 109 -6.51 -6.83 -11.76
C ALA A 109 -5.42 -5.94 -11.17
N VAL A 110 -4.63 -5.33 -12.05
CA VAL A 110 -3.69 -4.27 -11.72
C VAL A 110 -4.38 -2.93 -11.96
N TYR A 111 -4.34 -2.06 -10.99
CA TYR A 111 -4.93 -0.73 -11.02
C TYR A 111 -3.85 0.33 -10.91
N ALA A 112 -4.00 1.40 -11.69
CA ALA A 112 -3.22 2.61 -11.52
C ALA A 112 -3.82 3.45 -10.37
N THR A 113 -3.00 3.79 -9.39
CA THR A 113 -3.38 4.69 -8.30
C THR A 113 -2.79 6.05 -8.58
N GLU A 114 -3.66 7.02 -8.83
CA GLU A 114 -3.29 8.40 -9.06
C GLU A 114 -3.85 9.26 -7.92
N VAL A 115 -3.05 10.22 -7.47
CA VAL A 115 -3.45 11.21 -6.49
C VAL A 115 -3.28 12.60 -7.08
N SER A 116 -4.09 13.56 -6.64
CA SER A 116 -3.90 14.96 -7.03
C SER A 116 -2.54 15.50 -6.54
N ASP A 117 -2.06 16.57 -7.12
CA ASP A 117 -0.80 17.17 -6.68
C ASP A 117 -0.89 17.73 -5.27
N GLU A 118 -2.09 18.14 -4.85
CA GLU A 118 -2.41 18.53 -3.47
C GLU A 118 -2.32 17.36 -2.50
N GLU A 119 -2.97 16.24 -2.81
CA GLU A 119 -2.90 15.03 -2.00
C GLU A 119 -1.47 14.51 -1.91
N TYR A 120 -0.73 14.53 -3.02
CA TYR A 120 0.66 14.13 -3.00
C TYR A 120 1.49 14.98 -2.04
N ALA A 121 1.30 16.31 -2.03
CA ALA A 121 2.02 17.21 -1.14
C ALA A 121 1.72 16.93 0.36
N VAL A 122 0.53 16.40 0.65
CA VAL A 122 0.13 16.03 2.02
C VAL A 122 0.65 14.64 2.40
N TYR A 123 0.61 13.66 1.48
CA TYR A 123 0.92 12.26 1.78
C TYR A 123 2.38 11.88 1.56
N THR A 124 3.19 12.75 0.92
CA THR A 124 4.61 12.45 0.70
C THR A 124 5.33 12.12 1.99
N THR A 125 6.18 11.10 1.95
CA THR A 125 7.06 10.73 3.04
C THR A 125 8.49 11.25 2.84
N GLU A 126 8.76 11.88 1.70
CA GLU A 126 10.06 12.45 1.37
C GLU A 126 10.35 13.65 2.26
N GLU A 127 11.45 13.59 3.00
CA GLU A 127 11.78 14.59 4.03
C GLU A 127 12.03 15.98 3.43
N SER A 128 12.69 16.04 2.30
CA SER A 128 12.97 17.29 1.58
C SER A 128 11.67 17.99 1.16
N GLU A 129 10.69 17.27 0.64
CA GLU A 129 9.38 17.80 0.24
C GLU A 129 8.56 18.27 1.44
N LYS A 130 8.61 17.54 2.55
CA LYS A 130 7.98 17.96 3.81
C LYS A 130 8.56 19.26 4.36
N LEU A 131 9.89 19.40 4.31
CA LEU A 131 10.57 20.62 4.74
C LEU A 131 10.23 21.80 3.84
N GLU A 132 10.14 21.59 2.53
CA GLU A 132 9.71 22.63 1.57
C GLU A 132 8.29 23.12 1.91
N LEU A 133 7.35 22.18 2.15
CA LEU A 133 5.98 22.51 2.55
C LEU A 133 5.93 23.28 3.86
N GLN A 134 6.68 22.86 4.87
CA GLN A 134 6.72 23.53 6.17
C GLN A 134 7.32 24.94 6.08
N LYS A 135 8.38 25.11 5.29
CA LYS A 135 8.97 26.43 5.02
C LYS A 135 7.95 27.37 4.40
N LEU A 136 7.32 26.91 3.33
CA LEU A 136 6.32 27.71 2.63
C LEU A 136 5.12 28.05 3.51
N ALA A 137 4.67 27.11 4.34
CA ALA A 137 3.60 27.37 5.29
C ALA A 137 3.97 28.48 6.30
N LYS A 138 5.22 28.50 6.79
CA LYS A 138 5.71 29.57 7.69
C LYS A 138 5.73 30.93 6.98
N GLU A 139 6.20 30.99 5.74
CA GLU A 139 6.23 32.21 4.92
C GLU A 139 4.82 32.76 4.65
N LEU A 140 3.83 31.87 4.58
CA LEU A 140 2.40 32.19 4.38
C LEU A 140 1.63 32.38 5.73
N GLY A 141 2.34 32.77 6.79
CA GLY A 141 1.71 33.06 8.08
C GLY A 141 1.14 31.84 8.82
N GLY A 142 1.69 30.65 8.55
CA GLY A 142 1.22 29.39 9.15
C GLY A 142 0.07 28.72 8.39
N ASN A 143 -0.34 29.26 7.24
CA ASN A 143 -1.43 28.70 6.46
C ASN A 143 -0.99 27.50 5.63
N LEU A 144 -1.21 26.30 6.17
CA LEU A 144 -0.84 25.03 5.55
C LEU A 144 -1.63 24.75 4.26
N GLU A 145 -2.91 25.09 4.21
CA GLU A 145 -3.76 24.87 3.03
C GLU A 145 -3.24 25.67 1.83
N LEU A 146 -2.89 26.93 2.06
CA LEU A 146 -2.34 27.77 1.01
C LEU A 146 -0.97 27.28 0.53
N ALA A 147 -0.13 26.78 1.45
CA ALA A 147 1.16 26.17 1.12
C ALA A 147 1.00 24.91 0.27
N VAL A 148 0.06 24.03 0.58
CA VAL A 148 -0.26 22.83 -0.20
C VAL A 148 -0.68 23.20 -1.63
N LYS A 149 -1.60 24.16 -1.78
CA LYS A 149 -2.04 24.65 -3.10
C LYS A 149 -0.86 25.19 -3.92
N ARG A 150 0.02 25.95 -3.28
CA ARG A 150 1.19 26.54 -3.97
C ARG A 150 2.20 25.49 -4.40
N ILE A 151 2.48 24.49 -3.56
CA ILE A 151 3.33 23.35 -3.92
C ILE A 151 2.73 22.57 -5.10
N ALA A 152 1.42 22.32 -5.07
CA ALA A 152 0.72 21.63 -6.15
C ALA A 152 0.82 22.38 -7.49
N GLU A 153 0.66 23.71 -7.48
CA GLU A 153 0.88 24.56 -8.68
C GLU A 153 2.30 24.42 -9.22
N MET A 154 3.32 24.57 -8.36
CA MET A 154 4.72 24.43 -8.74
C MET A 154 5.02 23.04 -9.34
N ARG A 155 4.42 21.98 -8.80
CA ARG A 155 4.55 20.64 -9.37
C ARG A 155 3.92 20.52 -10.76
N ARG A 156 2.72 21.09 -10.95
CA ARG A 156 2.06 21.12 -12.27
C ARG A 156 2.90 21.85 -13.31
N GLU A 157 3.52 22.97 -12.94
CA GLU A 157 4.41 23.72 -13.82
C GLU A 157 5.65 22.90 -14.20
N ARG A 158 6.30 22.25 -13.23
CA ARG A 158 7.44 21.35 -13.48
C ARG A 158 7.06 20.19 -14.41
N LYS A 159 5.88 19.59 -14.24
CA LYS A 159 5.37 18.53 -15.11
C LYS A 159 5.17 19.03 -16.55
N ARG A 160 4.62 20.23 -16.73
CA ARG A 160 4.42 20.84 -18.05
C ARG A 160 5.72 21.17 -18.75
N SER A 161 6.74 21.61 -18.04
CA SER A 161 8.06 21.90 -18.60
C SER A 161 8.80 20.62 -19.03
N ASN A 162 8.72 19.57 -18.24
CA ASN A 162 9.39 18.28 -18.53
C ASN A 162 8.66 17.44 -19.59
N GLY A 163 7.37 17.65 -19.81
CA GLY A 163 6.58 16.94 -20.84
C GLY A 163 6.68 17.56 -22.24
N LYS A 164 7.43 18.66 -22.39
CA LYS A 164 7.67 19.32 -23.69
C LYS A 164 9.06 19.01 -24.27
N ALA A 165 9.87 18.20 -23.58
CA ALA A 165 11.17 17.70 -24.06
C ALA A 165 11.05 16.22 -24.46
#